data_7412aa84b067b3eca754c69b76ab7aaa
#
_entry.id   7412aa84b067b3eca754c69b76ab7aaa
#
_cell.length_a   1.000
_cell.length_b   1.000
_cell.length_c   1.000
_cell.angle_alpha   90.00
_cell.angle_beta   90.00
_cell.angle_gamma   90.00
#
_symmetry.space_group_name_H-M   'P 1'
#
loop_
_entity.id
_entity.type
_entity.pdbx_description
1 polymer ?
#
loop_
_entity_poly.entity_id
_entity_poly.type
_entity_poly.pdbx_seq_one_letter_code
_entity_poly.pdbx_strand_id
1 'polypeptide(L)'
;TYGGSCSSSTTSAVSGNNNITFNTLSDGTYSDCTITVSDEDGNESILLTITSFIVDSKASTLVETIGIASSTNDSTPDYTFVSSEAGTITYSGSCSSSTTSAIAGTNTITFSSLSDGTYSDCKITITDSLGNSVTMNIGSFVIDTTPPTVASVSPEDNSTNVAVSTTVAVTFNESMSTSTITTNTDNTTCSG
;
A
#
# COMPACT_ATOMS: atom_id res chain seq x y z
N THR A 1 -9.82 -31.66 -33.48
CA THR A 1 -9.78 -32.26 -32.15
C THR A 1 -8.89 -31.42 -31.24
N TYR A 2 -9.27 -31.30 -29.99
CA TYR A 2 -8.49 -30.67 -28.94
C TYR A 2 -7.97 -31.69 -27.97
N GLY A 3 -6.74 -31.53 -27.49
CA GLY A 3 -6.12 -32.43 -26.52
C GLY A 3 -5.49 -31.67 -25.35
N GLY A 4 -5.17 -32.45 -24.30
CA GLY A 4 -4.70 -31.87 -23.04
C GLY A 4 -5.82 -31.23 -22.24
N SER A 5 -5.48 -30.20 -21.49
CA SER A 5 -6.42 -29.47 -20.59
C SER A 5 -7.26 -28.41 -21.31
N CYS A 6 -7.11 -28.25 -22.62
CA CYS A 6 -7.83 -27.26 -23.43
C CYS A 6 -8.97 -27.88 -24.22
N SER A 7 -10.09 -27.16 -24.32
CA SER A 7 -11.22 -27.51 -25.17
C SER A 7 -11.82 -26.25 -25.81
N SER A 8 -12.56 -26.44 -26.89
CA SER A 8 -13.25 -25.35 -27.60
C SER A 8 -14.51 -25.86 -28.24
N SER A 9 -15.49 -24.98 -28.41
CA SER A 9 -16.70 -25.23 -29.20
C SER A 9 -16.48 -25.05 -30.71
N THR A 10 -15.33 -24.55 -31.15
CA THR A 10 -14.97 -24.45 -32.56
C THR A 10 -14.65 -25.84 -33.10
N THR A 11 -15.45 -26.34 -34.02
CA THR A 11 -15.34 -27.70 -34.58
C THR A 11 -14.98 -27.74 -36.05
N SER A 12 -14.88 -26.60 -36.73
CA SER A 12 -14.50 -26.49 -38.13
C SER A 12 -13.31 -25.56 -38.33
N ALA A 13 -12.49 -25.86 -39.31
CA ALA A 13 -11.38 -25.04 -39.77
C ALA A 13 -11.46 -24.85 -41.27
N VAL A 14 -10.92 -23.74 -41.76
CA VAL A 14 -10.84 -23.39 -43.17
C VAL A 14 -9.38 -23.23 -43.60
N SER A 15 -9.11 -23.29 -44.88
CA SER A 15 -7.78 -22.95 -45.41
C SER A 15 -7.45 -21.49 -45.06
N GLY A 16 -6.27 -21.26 -44.49
CA GLY A 16 -5.82 -19.96 -44.02
C GLY A 16 -5.92 -19.76 -42.51
N ASN A 17 -6.11 -18.50 -42.05
CA ASN A 17 -6.15 -18.17 -40.65
C ASN A 17 -7.45 -18.65 -39.97
N ASN A 18 -7.31 -19.31 -38.82
CA ASN A 18 -8.42 -19.75 -37.98
C ASN A 18 -8.24 -19.16 -36.57
N ASN A 19 -9.30 -18.56 -36.04
CA ASN A 19 -9.35 -18.10 -34.66
C ASN A 19 -10.10 -19.11 -33.80
N ILE A 20 -9.47 -19.60 -32.78
CA ILE A 20 -10.04 -20.58 -31.83
C ILE A 20 -10.14 -19.94 -30.47
N THR A 21 -11.36 -19.89 -29.93
CA THR A 21 -11.57 -19.46 -28.55
C THR A 21 -11.74 -20.70 -27.68
N PHE A 22 -10.87 -20.86 -26.69
CA PHE A 22 -11.02 -21.93 -25.71
C PHE A 22 -12.26 -21.72 -24.85
N ASN A 23 -12.85 -22.82 -24.38
CA ASN A 23 -13.85 -22.77 -23.33
C ASN A 23 -13.22 -22.18 -22.06
N THR A 24 -14.05 -21.72 -21.13
CA THR A 24 -13.58 -21.12 -19.87
C THR A 24 -12.55 -22.02 -19.20
N LEU A 25 -11.38 -21.46 -18.97
CA LEU A 25 -10.26 -22.10 -18.28
C LEU A 25 -10.23 -21.61 -16.83
N SER A 26 -9.88 -22.50 -15.91
CA SER A 26 -9.61 -22.14 -14.52
C SER A 26 -8.21 -21.55 -14.38
N ASP A 27 -7.93 -20.85 -13.27
CA ASP A 27 -6.59 -20.39 -12.97
C ASP A 27 -5.60 -21.54 -12.96
N GLY A 28 -4.46 -21.38 -13.62
CA GLY A 28 -3.44 -22.41 -13.72
C GLY A 28 -2.52 -22.25 -14.92
N THR A 29 -1.53 -23.12 -15.02
CA THR A 29 -0.60 -23.19 -16.15
C THR A 29 -1.05 -24.25 -17.13
N TYR A 30 -1.17 -23.88 -18.40
CA TYR A 30 -1.58 -24.74 -19.51
C TYR A 30 -0.37 -24.97 -20.41
N SER A 31 0.19 -26.18 -20.36
CA SER A 31 1.39 -26.57 -21.15
C SER A 31 1.17 -27.82 -22.01
N ASP A 32 -0.03 -28.38 -21.95
CA ASP A 32 -0.39 -29.65 -22.61
C ASP A 32 -1.43 -29.48 -23.73
N CYS A 33 -1.84 -28.25 -24.02
CA CYS A 33 -2.86 -27.96 -25.02
C CYS A 33 -2.39 -28.28 -26.44
N THR A 34 -3.19 -29.05 -27.16
CA THR A 34 -2.89 -29.45 -28.53
C THR A 34 -4.12 -29.37 -29.43
N ILE A 35 -3.86 -29.22 -30.74
CA ILE A 35 -4.90 -29.20 -31.77
C ILE A 35 -4.49 -30.12 -32.91
N THR A 36 -5.45 -30.93 -33.40
CA THR A 36 -5.38 -31.65 -34.70
C THR A 36 -6.62 -31.33 -35.51
N VAL A 37 -6.49 -31.25 -36.81
CA VAL A 37 -7.62 -31.13 -37.74
C VAL A 37 -7.59 -32.26 -38.74
N SER A 38 -8.75 -32.66 -39.26
CA SER A 38 -8.86 -33.63 -40.33
C SER A 38 -9.52 -32.98 -41.53
N ASP A 39 -9.13 -33.40 -42.74
CA ASP A 39 -9.82 -33.03 -43.96
C ASP A 39 -11.08 -33.85 -44.22
N GLU A 40 -11.80 -33.59 -45.29
CA GLU A 40 -13.02 -34.33 -45.66
C GLU A 40 -12.78 -35.78 -46.01
N ASP A 41 -11.54 -36.14 -46.41
CA ASP A 41 -11.13 -37.50 -46.70
C ASP A 41 -10.63 -38.26 -45.45
N GLY A 42 -10.60 -37.61 -44.28
CA GLY A 42 -10.20 -38.19 -42.99
C GLY A 42 -8.69 -38.17 -42.74
N ASN A 43 -7.88 -37.45 -43.53
CA ASN A 43 -6.45 -37.29 -43.25
C ASN A 43 -6.24 -36.32 -42.11
N GLU A 44 -5.49 -36.73 -41.11
CA GLU A 44 -5.19 -35.90 -39.94
C GLU A 44 -3.92 -35.02 -40.19
N SER A 45 -3.98 -33.80 -39.67
CA SER A 45 -2.80 -32.94 -39.60
C SER A 45 -1.77 -33.44 -38.59
N ILE A 46 -0.54 -32.94 -38.70
CA ILE A 46 0.41 -33.05 -37.60
C ILE A 46 -0.18 -32.37 -36.34
N LEU A 47 0.20 -32.87 -35.16
CA LEU A 47 -0.19 -32.30 -33.88
C LEU A 47 0.40 -30.89 -33.74
N LEU A 48 -0.47 -29.90 -33.55
CA LEU A 48 -0.05 -28.53 -33.16
C LEU A 48 -0.04 -28.46 -31.63
N THR A 49 1.12 -28.24 -31.05
CA THR A 49 1.26 -27.93 -29.62
C THR A 49 1.14 -26.43 -29.41
N ILE A 50 0.25 -26.02 -28.52
CA ILE A 50 0.08 -24.63 -28.11
C ILE A 50 1.18 -24.27 -27.12
N THR A 51 1.82 -23.10 -27.33
CA THR A 51 2.81 -22.58 -26.38
C THR A 51 2.17 -22.41 -25.01
N SER A 52 2.89 -22.84 -23.97
CA SER A 52 2.42 -22.75 -22.59
C SER A 52 2.00 -21.31 -22.23
N PHE A 53 0.87 -21.19 -21.53
CA PHE A 53 0.33 -19.91 -21.05
C PHE A 53 -0.25 -20.09 -19.64
N ILE A 54 -0.43 -18.96 -18.96
CA ILE A 54 -1.00 -18.91 -17.60
C ILE A 54 -2.36 -18.20 -17.68
N VAL A 55 -3.34 -18.77 -16.99
CA VAL A 55 -4.61 -18.13 -16.68
C VAL A 55 -4.61 -17.80 -15.19
N ASP A 56 -4.83 -16.54 -14.86
CA ASP A 56 -4.99 -16.06 -13.49
C ASP A 56 -6.03 -14.94 -13.51
N SER A 57 -7.10 -15.13 -12.78
CA SER A 57 -8.24 -14.20 -12.69
C SER A 57 -8.37 -13.57 -11.31
N LYS A 58 -7.40 -13.82 -10.41
CA LYS A 58 -7.48 -13.38 -9.02
C LYS A 58 -6.52 -12.25 -8.75
N ALA A 59 -7.04 -11.21 -8.13
CA ALA A 59 -6.20 -10.18 -7.55
C ALA A 59 -5.49 -10.68 -6.28
N SER A 60 -4.31 -10.15 -6.02
CA SER A 60 -3.55 -10.38 -4.78
C SER A 60 -4.41 -10.11 -3.53
N THR A 61 -4.12 -10.78 -2.43
CA THR A 61 -4.63 -10.40 -1.11
C THR A 61 -3.63 -9.50 -0.40
N LEU A 62 -4.13 -8.44 0.28
CA LEU A 62 -3.30 -7.49 1.03
C LEU A 62 -3.69 -7.51 2.50
N VAL A 63 -2.69 -7.53 3.38
CA VAL A 63 -2.88 -7.46 4.83
C VAL A 63 -1.91 -6.45 5.42
N GLU A 64 -2.43 -5.41 6.08
CA GLU A 64 -1.60 -4.49 6.88
C GLU A 64 -0.96 -5.25 8.04
N THR A 65 0.33 -5.02 8.27
CA THR A 65 1.08 -5.62 9.39
C THR A 65 1.65 -4.58 10.33
N ILE A 66 2.10 -3.44 9.81
CA ILE A 66 2.52 -2.28 10.59
C ILE A 66 1.94 -1.04 9.92
N GLY A 67 0.92 -0.46 10.55
CA GLY A 67 0.31 0.79 10.15
C GLY A 67 1.10 2.01 10.63
N ILE A 68 0.73 3.19 10.15
CA ILE A 68 1.26 4.46 10.63
C ILE A 68 0.58 4.78 11.97
N ALA A 69 1.34 5.29 12.94
CA ALA A 69 0.77 5.77 14.20
C ALA A 69 -0.31 6.84 13.93
N SER A 70 -1.35 6.89 14.75
CA SER A 70 -2.46 7.85 14.59
C SER A 70 -2.02 9.31 14.60
N SER A 71 -0.85 9.61 15.20
CA SER A 71 -0.15 10.89 15.13
C SER A 71 1.35 10.64 15.17
N THR A 72 2.12 11.34 14.34
CA THR A 72 3.58 11.22 14.25
C THR A 72 4.22 12.54 13.83
N ASN A 73 5.46 12.77 14.26
CA ASN A 73 6.31 13.86 13.79
C ASN A 73 7.25 13.44 12.64
N ASP A 74 7.09 12.22 12.15
CA ASP A 74 7.82 11.74 10.97
C ASP A 74 7.03 12.14 9.71
N SER A 75 7.62 13.00 8.89
CA SER A 75 7.02 13.45 7.62
C SER A 75 7.13 12.41 6.49
N THR A 76 7.89 11.35 6.69
CA THR A 76 8.12 10.27 5.71
C THR A 76 7.83 8.89 6.30
N PRO A 77 6.64 8.66 6.87
CA PRO A 77 6.39 7.46 7.65
C PRO A 77 6.45 6.18 6.80
N ASP A 78 6.90 5.12 7.43
CA ASP A 78 6.90 3.79 6.86
C ASP A 78 5.55 3.11 7.05
N TYR A 79 5.17 2.30 6.07
CA TYR A 79 3.97 1.47 6.07
C TYR A 79 4.31 0.06 5.61
N THR A 80 3.92 -0.95 6.39
CA THR A 80 4.25 -2.36 6.09
C THR A 80 3.00 -3.21 5.91
N PHE A 81 2.98 -3.97 4.83
CA PHE A 81 1.91 -4.89 4.48
C PHE A 81 2.47 -6.19 3.89
N VAL A 82 1.64 -7.22 3.88
CA VAL A 82 1.90 -8.50 3.18
C VAL A 82 1.03 -8.55 1.94
N SER A 83 1.65 -8.91 0.80
CA SER A 83 0.95 -9.25 -0.44
C SER A 83 1.07 -10.76 -0.70
N SER A 84 0.00 -11.40 -1.18
CA SER A 84 0.08 -12.80 -1.60
C SER A 84 0.91 -13.01 -2.87
N GLU A 85 1.06 -11.96 -3.69
CA GLU A 85 1.72 -12.01 -5.00
C GLU A 85 2.56 -10.76 -5.23
N ALA A 86 3.50 -10.88 -6.18
CA ALA A 86 4.24 -9.74 -6.69
C ALA A 86 3.37 -8.90 -7.64
N GLY A 87 3.62 -7.59 -7.70
CA GLY A 87 2.88 -6.70 -8.58
C GLY A 87 3.42 -5.28 -8.62
N THR A 88 2.78 -4.45 -9.43
CA THR A 88 3.06 -3.01 -9.49
C THR A 88 2.24 -2.28 -8.45
N ILE A 89 2.88 -1.40 -7.67
CA ILE A 89 2.22 -0.54 -6.67
C ILE A 89 1.88 0.80 -7.32
N THR A 90 0.65 1.24 -7.13
CA THR A 90 0.21 2.61 -7.42
C THR A 90 -0.43 3.23 -6.19
N TYR A 91 -0.32 4.55 -6.07
CA TYR A 91 -0.79 5.33 -4.94
C TYR A 91 -1.95 6.22 -5.36
N SER A 92 -2.87 6.49 -4.44
CA SER A 92 -3.95 7.45 -4.65
C SER A 92 -4.33 8.15 -3.35
N GLY A 93 -5.06 9.26 -3.47
CA GLY A 93 -5.29 10.20 -2.38
C GLY A 93 -4.10 11.14 -2.22
N SER A 94 -3.87 11.58 -0.99
CA SER A 94 -2.84 12.58 -0.66
C SER A 94 -1.45 11.96 -0.41
N CYS A 95 -1.29 10.64 -0.55
CA CYS A 95 -0.05 9.92 -0.30
C CYS A 95 0.62 9.42 -1.57
N SER A 96 1.94 9.41 -1.58
CA SER A 96 2.77 8.85 -2.66
C SER A 96 4.05 8.24 -2.12
N SER A 97 4.70 7.40 -2.92
CA SER A 97 6.03 6.84 -2.63
C SER A 97 6.78 6.57 -3.93
N SER A 98 8.09 6.51 -3.86
CA SER A 98 8.94 6.08 -4.98
C SER A 98 8.98 4.57 -5.16
N THR A 99 8.51 3.78 -4.19
CA THR A 99 8.42 2.32 -4.29
C THR A 99 7.26 1.94 -5.20
N THR A 100 7.52 1.34 -6.35
CA THR A 100 6.51 1.02 -7.38
C THR A 100 6.33 -0.48 -7.60
N SER A 101 7.01 -1.33 -6.85
CA SER A 101 6.89 -2.78 -6.97
C SER A 101 6.70 -3.47 -5.62
N ALA A 102 5.81 -4.44 -5.58
CA ALA A 102 5.61 -5.35 -4.46
C ALA A 102 6.16 -6.74 -4.78
N ILE A 103 6.64 -7.42 -3.75
CA ILE A 103 6.97 -8.84 -3.80
C ILE A 103 5.87 -9.65 -3.13
N ALA A 104 5.77 -10.95 -3.44
CA ALA A 104 5.01 -11.88 -2.61
C ALA A 104 5.66 -11.96 -1.21
N GLY A 105 4.87 -11.71 -0.16
CA GLY A 105 5.36 -11.61 1.22
C GLY A 105 5.33 -10.19 1.76
N THR A 106 6.22 -9.89 2.71
CA THR A 106 6.27 -8.60 3.42
C THR A 106 6.89 -7.51 2.54
N ASN A 107 6.21 -6.38 2.46
CA ASN A 107 6.62 -5.16 1.78
C ASN A 107 6.60 -3.99 2.76
N THR A 108 7.64 -3.17 2.75
CA THR A 108 7.66 -1.89 3.46
C THR A 108 7.83 -0.77 2.44
N ILE A 109 6.97 0.22 2.52
CA ILE A 109 7.03 1.44 1.71
C ILE A 109 7.28 2.63 2.62
N THR A 110 8.12 3.56 2.19
CA THR A 110 8.31 4.86 2.83
C THR A 110 7.56 5.89 2.01
N PHE A 111 6.67 6.66 2.62
CA PHE A 111 5.96 7.72 1.92
C PHE A 111 6.90 8.87 1.55
N SER A 112 6.59 9.53 0.45
CA SER A 112 7.19 10.83 0.12
C SER A 112 6.82 11.84 1.19
N SER A 113 7.66 12.86 1.41
CA SER A 113 7.47 13.85 2.46
C SER A 113 6.05 14.44 2.43
N LEU A 114 5.39 14.36 3.56
CA LEU A 114 4.05 14.86 3.85
C LEU A 114 4.16 16.12 4.71
N SER A 115 3.31 17.12 4.45
CA SER A 115 3.20 18.32 5.28
C SER A 115 2.37 18.06 6.53
N ASP A 116 2.45 18.94 7.53
CA ASP A 116 1.57 18.88 8.69
C ASP A 116 0.11 18.89 8.26
N GLY A 117 -0.68 17.95 8.82
CA GLY A 117 -2.08 17.78 8.47
C GLY A 117 -2.63 16.38 8.71
N THR A 118 -3.91 16.21 8.42
CA THR A 118 -4.61 14.91 8.55
C THR A 118 -4.72 14.23 7.19
N TYR A 119 -4.34 12.97 7.14
CA TYR A 119 -4.38 12.10 5.98
C TYR A 119 -5.38 10.97 6.21
N SER A 120 -6.49 10.96 5.47
CA SER A 120 -7.57 9.99 5.61
C SER A 120 -7.99 9.34 4.30
N ASP A 121 -7.33 9.69 3.20
CA ASP A 121 -7.68 9.28 1.84
C ASP A 121 -6.59 8.43 1.16
N CYS A 122 -5.50 8.13 1.87
CA CYS A 122 -4.37 7.39 1.33
C CYS A 122 -4.73 5.95 0.99
N LYS A 123 -4.34 5.52 -0.21
CA LYS A 123 -4.59 4.16 -0.70
C LYS A 123 -3.39 3.65 -1.48
N ILE A 124 -3.19 2.35 -1.42
CA ILE A 124 -2.29 1.61 -2.30
C ILE A 124 -3.10 0.62 -3.14
N THR A 125 -2.76 0.51 -4.41
CA THR A 125 -3.31 -0.49 -5.33
C THR A 125 -2.17 -1.33 -5.85
N ILE A 126 -2.32 -2.65 -5.77
CA ILE A 126 -1.38 -3.60 -6.36
C ILE A 126 -2.04 -4.25 -7.56
N THR A 127 -1.33 -4.23 -8.68
CA THR A 127 -1.74 -4.87 -9.92
C THR A 127 -0.71 -5.93 -10.29
N ASP A 128 -1.15 -7.16 -10.46
CA ASP A 128 -0.29 -8.27 -10.88
C ASP A 128 0.13 -8.18 -12.36
N SER A 129 0.90 -9.17 -12.84
CA SER A 129 1.39 -9.20 -14.22
C SER A 129 0.30 -9.45 -15.27
N LEU A 130 -0.88 -9.93 -14.88
CA LEU A 130 -2.02 -10.22 -15.75
C LEU A 130 -3.12 -9.16 -15.67
N GLY A 131 -2.92 -8.12 -14.83
CA GLY A 131 -3.82 -6.97 -14.73
C GLY A 131 -4.89 -7.09 -13.64
N ASN A 132 -4.86 -8.13 -12.80
CA ASN A 132 -5.75 -8.21 -11.66
C ASN A 132 -5.30 -7.26 -10.57
N SER A 133 -6.21 -6.46 -10.02
CA SER A 133 -5.88 -5.38 -9.10
C SER A 133 -6.65 -5.47 -7.79
N VAL A 134 -5.99 -5.09 -6.71
CA VAL A 134 -6.59 -4.93 -5.38
C VAL A 134 -6.16 -3.60 -4.78
N THR A 135 -7.09 -2.92 -4.09
CA THR A 135 -6.82 -1.66 -3.40
C THR A 135 -7.01 -1.83 -1.90
N MET A 136 -6.04 -1.33 -1.12
CA MET A 136 -6.09 -1.24 0.33
C MET A 136 -6.12 0.22 0.77
N ASN A 137 -7.05 0.56 1.67
CA ASN A 137 -7.10 1.87 2.32
C ASN A 137 -6.12 1.87 3.49
N ILE A 138 -5.38 2.96 3.66
CA ILE A 138 -4.50 3.18 4.79
C ILE A 138 -5.29 3.89 5.88
N GLY A 139 -5.13 3.46 7.13
CA GLY A 139 -5.77 4.09 8.28
C GLY A 139 -5.46 5.59 8.37
N SER A 140 -6.39 6.39 8.87
CA SER A 140 -6.18 7.84 9.03
C SER A 140 -5.07 8.12 10.05
N PHE A 141 -4.20 9.09 9.74
CA PHE A 141 -3.11 9.55 10.61
C PHE A 141 -2.92 11.06 10.50
N VAL A 142 -2.18 11.62 11.44
CA VAL A 142 -1.82 13.05 11.49
C VAL A 142 -0.30 13.16 11.43
N ILE A 143 0.19 14.03 10.57
CA ILE A 143 1.57 14.52 10.57
C ILE A 143 1.59 15.86 11.29
N ASP A 144 2.44 15.97 12.31
CA ASP A 144 2.68 17.23 13.02
C ASP A 144 4.18 17.30 13.38
N THR A 145 4.90 18.07 12.59
CA THR A 145 6.35 18.28 12.73
C THR A 145 6.67 19.59 13.44
N THR A 146 5.63 20.37 13.80
CA THR A 146 5.76 21.69 14.41
C THR A 146 6.02 21.56 15.91
N PRO A 147 7.17 22.06 16.44
CA PRO A 147 7.41 22.03 17.87
C PRO A 147 6.47 22.96 18.64
N PRO A 148 6.08 22.61 19.88
CA PRO A 148 5.28 23.47 20.73
C PRO A 148 6.02 24.75 21.10
N THR A 149 5.28 25.83 21.22
CA THR A 149 5.80 27.12 21.67
C THR A 149 5.04 27.64 22.88
N VAL A 150 5.71 28.49 23.69
CA VAL A 150 5.08 29.18 24.80
C VAL A 150 4.26 30.36 24.25
N ALA A 151 2.95 30.31 24.44
CA ALA A 151 2.03 31.37 24.03
C ALA A 151 1.96 32.50 25.05
N SER A 152 2.00 32.19 26.36
CA SER A 152 2.01 33.19 27.42
C SER A 152 2.57 32.61 28.73
N VAL A 153 3.06 33.48 29.57
CA VAL A 153 3.56 33.19 30.93
C VAL A 153 2.95 34.18 31.91
N SER A 154 2.58 33.73 33.08
CA SER A 154 2.19 34.61 34.21
C SER A 154 2.91 34.12 35.49
N PRO A 155 3.60 35.01 36.25
CA PRO A 155 3.83 36.43 35.98
C PRO A 155 4.58 36.71 34.65
N GLU A 156 4.31 37.85 34.04
CA GLU A 156 5.02 38.25 32.81
C GLU A 156 6.52 38.55 33.11
N ASP A 157 7.34 38.53 32.09
CA ASP A 157 8.75 38.88 32.21
C ASP A 157 8.92 40.29 32.80
N ASN A 158 9.91 40.48 33.69
CA ASN A 158 10.20 41.71 34.43
C ASN A 158 9.07 42.16 35.38
N SER A 159 8.12 41.30 35.76
CA SER A 159 7.13 41.62 36.79
C SER A 159 7.81 41.98 38.12
N THR A 160 7.35 43.06 38.79
CA THR A 160 7.83 43.49 40.10
C THR A 160 6.75 43.28 41.15
N ASN A 161 7.16 43.18 42.45
CA ASN A 161 6.25 42.94 43.59
C ASN A 161 5.43 41.64 43.49
N VAL A 162 5.98 40.63 42.86
CA VAL A 162 5.36 39.29 42.78
C VAL A 162 5.39 38.64 44.15
N ALA A 163 4.24 38.09 44.62
CA ALA A 163 4.15 37.45 45.93
C ALA A 163 5.00 36.15 45.95
N VAL A 164 5.62 35.87 47.13
CA VAL A 164 6.49 34.68 47.31
C VAL A 164 5.75 33.34 47.13
N SER A 165 4.42 33.36 47.17
CA SER A 165 3.54 32.20 46.96
C SER A 165 2.86 32.20 45.57
N THR A 166 3.37 32.95 44.62
CA THR A 166 2.78 33.06 43.28
C THR A 166 2.86 31.75 42.54
N THR A 167 1.77 31.39 41.93
CA THR A 167 1.73 30.26 40.96
C THR A 167 2.22 30.77 39.62
N VAL A 168 3.16 30.06 39.01
CA VAL A 168 3.56 30.29 37.63
C VAL A 168 2.61 29.52 36.71
N ALA A 169 1.98 30.25 35.79
CA ALA A 169 1.17 29.67 34.73
C ALA A 169 1.86 29.84 33.37
N VAL A 170 1.95 28.75 32.61
CA VAL A 170 2.49 28.75 31.26
C VAL A 170 1.43 28.21 30.32
N THR A 171 1.15 28.93 29.25
CA THR A 171 0.24 28.50 28.20
C THR A 171 1.05 28.16 26.97
N PHE A 172 0.82 26.96 26.41
CA PHE A 172 1.41 26.53 25.15
C PHE A 172 0.42 26.67 24.01
N ASN A 173 0.92 26.74 22.78
CA ASN A 173 0.11 26.84 21.57
C ASN A 173 -0.61 25.53 21.21
N GLU A 174 -0.20 24.40 21.82
CA GLU A 174 -0.74 23.06 21.56
C GLU A 174 -0.72 22.20 22.81
N SER A 175 -1.29 21.00 22.73
CA SER A 175 -1.33 20.04 23.83
C SER A 175 0.03 19.40 24.09
N MET A 176 0.47 19.42 25.32
CA MET A 176 1.76 18.89 25.76
C MET A 176 1.63 17.47 26.30
N SER A 177 2.69 16.65 26.11
CA SER A 177 2.83 15.41 26.85
C SER A 177 3.18 15.71 28.31
N THR A 178 2.27 15.42 29.22
CA THR A 178 2.45 15.69 30.67
C THR A 178 3.61 14.91 31.29
N SER A 179 4.03 13.79 30.67
CA SER A 179 5.17 13.00 31.14
C SER A 179 6.54 13.66 30.89
N THR A 180 6.60 14.70 30.05
CA THR A 180 7.85 15.39 29.71
C THR A 180 8.10 16.65 30.53
N ILE A 181 7.14 17.06 31.36
CA ILE A 181 7.30 18.21 32.26
C ILE A 181 8.08 17.74 33.49
N THR A 182 9.33 18.16 33.61
CA THR A 182 10.16 17.89 34.78
C THR A 182 10.28 19.15 35.62
N THR A 183 10.06 19.03 36.93
CA THR A 183 10.33 20.10 37.88
C THR A 183 11.69 19.85 38.53
N ASN A 184 12.47 20.92 38.69
CA ASN A 184 13.70 20.82 39.49
C ASN A 184 13.32 20.63 40.97
N THR A 185 13.59 19.45 41.52
CA THR A 185 13.30 19.11 42.91
C THR A 185 14.36 19.56 43.90
N ASP A 186 15.53 20.01 43.39
CA ASP A 186 16.68 20.29 44.26
C ASP A 186 16.67 21.71 44.86
N ASN A 187 15.71 22.54 44.51
CA ASN A 187 15.47 23.89 45.02
C ASN A 187 16.75 24.78 45.09
N THR A 188 17.79 24.43 44.31
CA THR A 188 19.12 25.02 44.44
C THR A 188 19.51 25.98 43.34
N THR A 189 18.82 26.08 42.24
CA THR A 189 19.16 27.04 41.18
C THR A 189 17.98 27.36 40.28
N CYS A 190 17.16 28.35 40.66
CA CYS A 190 16.63 29.31 39.71
C CYS A 190 17.63 30.45 39.62
N SER A 191 18.73 30.24 38.90
CA SER A 191 19.59 31.37 38.50
C SER A 191 19.01 31.95 37.22
N GLY A 192 18.39 33.11 37.32
CA GLY A 192 18.05 33.94 36.16
C GLY A 192 19.28 34.45 35.44
#